data_f1212aaa07cf54c81854c37239e24add
#
_entry.id   f1212aaa07cf54c81854c37239e24add
#
_cell.length_a   1.000
_cell.length_b   1.000
_cell.length_c   1.000
_cell.angle_alpha   90.00
_cell.angle_beta   90.00
_cell.angle_gamma   90.00
#
_symmetry.space_group_name_H-M   'P 1'
#
loop_
_entity.id
_entity.type
_entity.pdbx_description
1 polymer ?
#
loop_
_entity_poly.entity_id
_entity_poly.type
_entity_poly.pdbx_seq_one_letter_code
_entity_poly.pdbx_strand_id
1 'polypeptide(L)'
;MHLYRLGRVSWQDSQLAYHALAHLGRQGLILCSPAEPYVSVGYFQEPAQELDLEHCRRQGLPVFRREVGGGAVYLDQHQLFWQVVLKRDHPLVSLNREAFYRRFLAPVVGVYRALGVGAGVAPINDVAVERRRIAGTGAGEIGDCVVFVGNLMRRFDCAAMAQVLRAPDPEFRRSYQQYMERELTSLRHELGDQQQAALSDDELYGLLAHEFASVMGSLVPHHLDDELRRAMERVGRRMLSPAWTYQTRRARLHRKVKVRAGLYLHHWLQESPQGPVEARFTSLDGKVLEVSLRGPVAKLPRETSEYIGGSVTDLTKALSAMAPSRD
;
A
#
# COMPACT_ATOMS: atom_id res chain seq x y z
N MET A 1 11.75 -5.48 23.66
CA MET A 1 10.77 -4.78 22.81
C MET A 1 9.36 -5.28 23.15
N HIS A 2 8.33 -4.40 23.19
CA HIS A 2 6.96 -4.85 23.46
C HIS A 2 6.33 -5.56 22.26
N LEU A 3 5.59 -6.64 22.53
CA LEU A 3 4.78 -7.36 21.55
C LEU A 3 3.29 -7.21 21.89
N TYR A 4 2.55 -6.57 21.04
CA TYR A 4 1.09 -6.43 21.13
C TYR A 4 0.44 -7.40 20.14
N ARG A 5 0.05 -8.58 20.62
CA ARG A 5 -0.69 -9.56 19.82
C ARG A 5 -2.18 -9.33 20.03
N LEU A 6 -2.80 -8.56 19.15
CA LEU A 6 -4.20 -8.14 19.28
C LEU A 6 -5.16 -9.13 18.64
N GLY A 7 -4.68 -10.01 17.76
CA GLY A 7 -5.53 -10.92 17.03
C GLY A 7 -6.46 -10.22 16.05
N ARG A 8 -7.69 -10.70 15.92
CA ARG A 8 -8.71 -10.09 15.07
C ARG A 8 -9.42 -8.97 15.84
N VAL A 9 -9.30 -7.75 15.32
CA VAL A 9 -9.84 -6.52 15.92
C VAL A 9 -10.68 -5.74 14.92
N SER A 10 -11.42 -4.74 15.37
CA SER A 10 -12.12 -3.83 14.48
C SER A 10 -11.14 -3.23 13.44
N TRP A 11 -11.63 -2.88 12.26
CA TRP A 11 -10.77 -2.23 11.27
C TRP A 11 -10.15 -0.92 11.82
N GLN A 12 -10.90 -0.19 12.67
CA GLN A 12 -10.40 1.02 13.33
C GLN A 12 -9.21 0.69 14.22
N ASP A 13 -9.34 -0.28 15.12
CA ASP A 13 -8.29 -0.65 16.05
C ASP A 13 -7.04 -1.17 15.33
N SER A 14 -7.23 -1.89 14.21
CA SER A 14 -6.12 -2.35 13.37
C SER A 14 -5.26 -1.20 12.82
N GLN A 15 -5.84 -0.02 12.70
CA GLN A 15 -5.14 1.19 12.27
C GLN A 15 -4.74 2.09 13.44
N LEU A 16 -5.60 2.28 14.41
CA LEU A 16 -5.37 3.25 15.49
C LEU A 16 -4.28 2.79 16.46
N ALA A 17 -4.08 1.47 16.64
CA ALA A 17 -3.12 0.95 17.61
C ALA A 17 -1.68 1.44 17.33
N TYR A 18 -1.17 1.28 16.11
CA TYR A 18 0.19 1.70 15.81
C TYR A 18 0.35 3.24 15.74
N HIS A 19 -0.70 3.94 15.28
CA HIS A 19 -0.70 5.40 15.29
C HIS A 19 -0.62 5.93 16.73
N ALA A 20 -1.45 5.40 17.62
CA ALA A 20 -1.46 5.79 19.03
C ALA A 20 -0.14 5.44 19.74
N LEU A 21 0.42 4.24 19.46
CA LEU A 21 1.71 3.82 20.01
C LEU A 21 2.81 4.82 19.59
N ALA A 22 2.85 5.21 18.31
CA ALA A 22 3.80 6.17 17.79
C ALA A 22 3.61 7.58 18.36
N HIS A 23 2.37 8.06 18.47
CA HIS A 23 2.08 9.36 19.09
C HIS A 23 2.42 9.42 20.58
N LEU A 24 2.46 8.28 21.29
CA LEU A 24 2.96 8.20 22.65
C LEU A 24 4.51 8.10 22.74
N GLY A 25 5.22 8.02 21.60
CA GLY A 25 6.65 7.78 21.58
C GLY A 25 7.04 6.40 22.13
N ARG A 26 6.12 5.44 22.15
CA ARG A 26 6.35 4.06 22.56
C ARG A 26 6.81 3.19 21.41
N GLN A 27 7.50 2.11 21.74
CA GLN A 27 8.06 1.19 20.74
C GLN A 27 7.47 -0.21 20.89
N GLY A 28 7.31 -0.90 19.76
CA GLY A 28 6.85 -2.28 19.79
C GLY A 28 6.54 -2.84 18.40
N LEU A 29 6.18 -4.12 18.42
CA LEU A 29 5.59 -4.85 17.31
C LEU A 29 4.12 -5.10 17.64
N ILE A 30 3.23 -4.72 16.73
CA ILE A 30 1.81 -5.01 16.82
C ILE A 30 1.48 -6.05 15.74
N LEU A 31 0.76 -7.10 16.12
CA LEU A 31 0.26 -8.15 15.26
C LEU A 31 -1.26 -8.19 15.37
N CYS A 32 -1.96 -7.96 14.25
CA CYS A 32 -3.42 -7.97 14.21
C CYS A 32 -3.96 -8.26 12.82
N SER A 33 -5.26 -8.48 12.71
CA SER A 33 -6.00 -8.45 11.44
C SER A 33 -7.33 -7.73 11.63
N PRO A 34 -7.86 -7.06 10.60
CA PRO A 34 -9.16 -6.42 10.69
C PRO A 34 -10.27 -7.46 10.66
N ALA A 35 -11.32 -7.25 11.42
CA ALA A 35 -12.53 -8.10 11.40
C ALA A 35 -13.41 -7.82 10.18
N GLU A 36 -13.44 -6.56 9.74
CA GLU A 36 -14.27 -6.09 8.64
C GLU A 36 -13.42 -5.46 7.52
N PRO A 37 -13.89 -5.51 6.26
CA PRO A 37 -13.20 -4.90 5.15
C PRO A 37 -13.27 -3.37 5.20
N TYR A 38 -12.22 -2.72 4.73
CA TYR A 38 -12.13 -1.28 4.57
C TYR A 38 -11.10 -0.90 3.50
N VAL A 39 -11.06 0.37 3.14
CA VAL A 39 -10.09 0.93 2.19
C VAL A 39 -9.15 1.89 2.91
N SER A 40 -7.85 1.67 2.77
CA SER A 40 -6.84 2.57 3.33
C SER A 40 -6.10 3.31 2.23
N VAL A 41 -6.01 4.66 2.35
CA VAL A 41 -5.19 5.50 1.47
C VAL A 41 -3.97 6.02 2.22
N GLY A 42 -2.87 6.20 1.48
CA GLY A 42 -1.65 6.75 2.05
C GLY A 42 -1.76 8.23 2.38
N TYR A 43 -0.86 8.71 3.24
CA TYR A 43 -0.84 10.10 3.72
C TYR A 43 -0.91 11.16 2.61
N PHE A 44 -0.22 10.93 1.49
CA PHE A 44 -0.12 11.88 0.39
C PHE A 44 -1.18 11.69 -0.70
N GLN A 45 -2.09 10.73 -0.53
CA GLN A 45 -3.14 10.46 -1.51
C GLN A 45 -4.40 11.28 -1.22
N GLU A 46 -5.15 11.57 -2.26
CA GLU A 46 -6.47 12.19 -2.16
C GLU A 46 -7.54 11.15 -2.45
N PRO A 47 -8.39 10.78 -1.47
CA PRO A 47 -9.40 9.75 -1.66
C PRO A 47 -10.29 9.98 -2.88
N ALA A 48 -10.71 11.22 -3.12
CA ALA A 48 -11.56 11.55 -4.26
C ALA A 48 -10.89 11.34 -5.64
N GLN A 49 -9.55 11.35 -5.69
CA GLN A 49 -8.79 11.10 -6.92
C GLN A 49 -8.42 9.63 -7.08
N GLU A 50 -8.24 8.92 -5.97
CA GLU A 50 -7.77 7.53 -5.96
C GLU A 50 -8.90 6.51 -5.95
N LEU A 51 -10.04 6.85 -5.32
CA LEU A 51 -11.11 5.91 -5.03
C LEU A 51 -12.42 6.25 -5.74
N ASP A 52 -13.18 5.24 -6.07
CA ASP A 52 -14.60 5.32 -6.36
C ASP A 52 -15.37 5.43 -5.03
N LEU A 53 -15.47 6.67 -4.51
CA LEU A 53 -16.11 6.93 -3.21
C LEU A 53 -17.58 6.57 -3.20
N GLU A 54 -18.25 6.65 -4.36
CA GLU A 54 -19.65 6.25 -4.46
C GLU A 54 -19.79 4.73 -4.34
N HIS A 55 -18.92 3.97 -4.99
CA HIS A 55 -18.85 2.52 -4.81
C HIS A 55 -18.56 2.15 -3.35
N CYS A 56 -17.55 2.77 -2.73
CA CYS A 56 -17.22 2.52 -1.32
C CYS A 56 -18.46 2.77 -0.42
N ARG A 57 -19.17 3.88 -0.62
CA ARG A 57 -20.38 4.22 0.14
C ARG A 57 -21.50 3.19 -0.06
N ARG A 58 -21.77 2.78 -1.31
CA ARG A 58 -22.82 1.77 -1.62
C ARG A 58 -22.53 0.43 -0.99
N GLN A 59 -21.23 0.05 -0.90
CA GLN A 59 -20.79 -1.21 -0.29
C GLN A 59 -20.57 -1.12 1.22
N GLY A 60 -20.82 0.04 1.83
CA GLY A 60 -20.55 0.24 3.25
C GLY A 60 -19.07 0.11 3.63
N LEU A 61 -18.14 0.32 2.68
CA LEU A 61 -16.70 0.21 2.89
C LEU A 61 -16.16 1.52 3.49
N PRO A 62 -15.68 1.49 4.74
CA PRO A 62 -15.03 2.65 5.33
C PRO A 62 -13.77 3.05 4.55
N VAL A 63 -13.49 4.34 4.47
CA VAL A 63 -12.27 4.90 3.90
C VAL A 63 -11.44 5.52 5.01
N PHE A 64 -10.20 5.11 5.12
CA PHE A 64 -9.26 5.59 6.14
C PHE A 64 -8.00 6.17 5.51
N ARG A 65 -7.58 7.37 5.93
CA ARG A 65 -6.28 7.96 5.56
C ARG A 65 -5.28 7.70 6.68
N ARG A 66 -4.26 6.89 6.40
CA ARG A 66 -3.17 6.62 7.34
C ARG A 66 -2.08 7.70 7.30
N GLU A 67 -1.33 7.85 8.40
CA GLU A 67 -0.18 8.78 8.47
C GLU A 67 1.09 8.25 7.80
N VAL A 68 1.11 6.97 7.41
CA VAL A 68 2.23 6.41 6.63
C VAL A 68 1.97 6.50 5.12
N GLY A 69 3.04 6.44 4.34
CA GLY A 69 2.98 6.52 2.88
C GLY A 69 2.40 5.26 2.22
N GLY A 70 2.53 5.20 0.90
CA GLY A 70 2.04 4.11 0.07
C GLY A 70 0.76 4.46 -0.72
N GLY A 71 0.27 3.50 -1.52
CA GLY A 71 -0.93 3.61 -2.35
C GLY A 71 -2.23 3.28 -1.61
N ALA A 72 -3.35 3.43 -2.32
CA ALA A 72 -4.64 2.91 -1.88
C ALA A 72 -4.62 1.39 -1.83
N VAL A 73 -5.29 0.79 -0.85
CA VAL A 73 -5.37 -0.66 -0.70
C VAL A 73 -6.70 -1.06 -0.07
N TYR A 74 -7.28 -2.14 -0.60
CA TYR A 74 -8.40 -2.85 0.02
C TYR A 74 -7.84 -3.84 1.05
N LEU A 75 -8.35 -3.79 2.26
CA LEU A 75 -7.88 -4.58 3.40
C LEU A 75 -9.07 -5.31 4.03
N ASP A 76 -8.88 -6.57 4.36
CA ASP A 76 -9.89 -7.44 4.95
C ASP A 76 -9.30 -8.45 5.93
N GLN A 77 -10.14 -9.32 6.48
CA GLN A 77 -9.78 -10.34 7.47
C GLN A 77 -8.78 -11.40 6.95
N HIS A 78 -8.48 -11.42 5.66
CA HIS A 78 -7.52 -12.35 5.05
C HIS A 78 -6.09 -11.80 5.01
N GLN A 79 -5.84 -10.68 5.69
CA GLN A 79 -4.54 -10.05 5.77
C GLN A 79 -4.13 -9.88 7.23
N LEU A 80 -3.02 -10.52 7.62
CA LEU A 80 -2.45 -10.35 8.94
C LEU A 80 -1.44 -9.21 8.90
N PHE A 81 -1.63 -8.22 9.76
CA PHE A 81 -0.76 -7.05 9.82
C PHE A 81 0.37 -7.27 10.82
N TRP A 82 1.54 -6.83 10.43
CA TRP A 82 2.67 -6.57 11.30
C TRP A 82 3.01 -5.08 11.23
N GLN A 83 3.17 -4.47 12.40
CA GLN A 83 3.31 -3.02 12.51
C GLN A 83 4.43 -2.73 13.50
N VAL A 84 5.59 -2.34 12.97
CA VAL A 84 6.79 -1.99 13.75
C VAL A 84 6.76 -0.50 14.03
N VAL A 85 6.89 -0.13 15.30
CA VAL A 85 7.03 1.25 15.77
C VAL A 85 8.34 1.36 16.55
N LEU A 86 9.24 2.22 16.12
CA LEU A 86 10.55 2.46 16.75
C LEU A 86 10.76 3.96 16.93
N LYS A 87 11.42 4.36 18.01
CA LYS A 87 11.92 5.72 18.14
C LYS A 87 12.91 6.02 17.04
N ARG A 88 12.97 7.27 16.59
CA ARG A 88 13.85 7.70 15.49
C ARG A 88 15.32 7.44 15.77
N ASP A 89 15.75 7.54 17.04
CA ASP A 89 17.10 7.29 17.52
C ASP A 89 17.40 5.81 17.83
N HIS A 90 16.44 4.92 17.63
CA HIS A 90 16.65 3.48 17.90
C HIS A 90 17.70 2.89 16.95
N PRO A 91 18.67 2.05 17.46
CA PRO A 91 19.77 1.52 16.65
C PRO A 91 19.36 0.70 15.42
N LEU A 92 18.14 0.17 15.39
CA LEU A 92 17.59 -0.54 14.22
C LEU A 92 17.11 0.40 13.13
N VAL A 93 16.90 1.69 13.41
CA VAL A 93 16.53 2.69 12.42
C VAL A 93 17.77 3.09 11.62
N SER A 94 17.68 3.05 10.30
CA SER A 94 18.78 3.39 9.40
C SER A 94 18.35 4.51 8.45
N LEU A 95 19.22 5.49 8.23
CA LEU A 95 19.07 6.51 7.19
C LEU A 95 19.15 5.91 5.78
N ASN A 96 19.83 4.78 5.64
CA ASN A 96 19.82 4.00 4.40
C ASN A 96 18.50 3.25 4.30
N ARG A 97 17.61 3.73 3.45
CA ARG A 97 16.25 3.18 3.28
C ARG A 97 16.26 1.72 2.81
N GLU A 98 17.20 1.35 1.93
CA GLU A 98 17.29 -0.03 1.44
C GLU A 98 17.71 -0.97 2.57
N ALA A 99 18.72 -0.61 3.37
CA ALA A 99 19.15 -1.37 4.53
C ALA A 99 18.04 -1.51 5.57
N PHE A 100 17.25 -0.44 5.80
CA PHE A 100 16.10 -0.45 6.68
C PHE A 100 15.03 -1.43 6.20
N TYR A 101 14.62 -1.32 4.93
CA TYR A 101 13.62 -2.23 4.36
C TYR A 101 14.09 -3.69 4.37
N ARG A 102 15.31 -3.95 3.94
CA ARG A 102 15.88 -5.31 3.93
C ARG A 102 15.86 -5.94 5.33
N ARG A 103 16.21 -5.17 6.36
CA ARG A 103 16.18 -5.62 7.77
C ARG A 103 14.81 -6.07 8.21
N PHE A 104 13.77 -5.26 7.97
CA PHE A 104 12.41 -5.53 8.46
C PHE A 104 11.57 -6.39 7.51
N LEU A 105 12.00 -6.61 6.28
CA LEU A 105 11.37 -7.57 5.38
C LEU A 105 11.94 -8.99 5.55
N ALA A 106 13.15 -9.13 6.07
CA ALA A 106 13.74 -10.45 6.32
C ALA A 106 12.89 -11.36 7.22
N PRO A 107 12.31 -10.89 8.34
CA PRO A 107 11.35 -11.64 9.13
C PRO A 107 10.14 -12.12 8.34
N VAL A 108 9.58 -11.26 7.49
CA VAL A 108 8.41 -11.60 6.67
C VAL A 108 8.74 -12.69 5.65
N VAL A 109 9.92 -12.59 5.04
CA VAL A 109 10.46 -13.65 4.15
C VAL A 109 10.65 -14.95 4.94
N GLY A 110 11.17 -14.87 6.18
CA GLY A 110 11.34 -16.02 7.07
C GLY A 110 10.03 -16.76 7.31
N VAL A 111 8.95 -16.04 7.62
CA VAL A 111 7.61 -16.63 7.77
C VAL A 111 7.15 -17.37 6.52
N TYR A 112 7.26 -16.74 5.35
CA TYR A 112 6.85 -17.41 4.10
C TYR A 112 7.66 -18.67 3.84
N ARG A 113 8.98 -18.62 4.07
CA ARG A 113 9.88 -19.79 3.91
C ARG A 113 9.59 -20.91 4.90
N ALA A 114 9.30 -20.57 6.16
CA ALA A 114 8.86 -21.56 7.15
C ALA A 114 7.58 -22.28 6.76
N LEU A 115 6.72 -21.62 5.95
CA LEU A 115 5.51 -22.19 5.39
C LEU A 115 5.76 -22.95 4.06
N GLY A 116 7.01 -23.06 3.61
CA GLY A 116 7.35 -23.73 2.35
C GLY A 116 7.21 -22.86 1.08
N VAL A 117 6.95 -21.54 1.26
CA VAL A 117 6.83 -20.60 0.13
C VAL A 117 8.16 -19.94 -0.18
N GLY A 118 8.64 -20.06 -1.41
CA GLY A 118 9.94 -19.55 -1.87
C GLY A 118 10.02 -18.03 -2.00
N ALA A 119 9.66 -17.29 -0.94
CA ALA A 119 9.68 -15.84 -0.94
C ALA A 119 11.07 -15.23 -0.80
N GLY A 120 11.24 -14.03 -1.34
CA GLY A 120 12.45 -13.23 -1.22
C GLY A 120 12.13 -11.73 -1.20
N VAL A 121 13.12 -10.92 -0.78
CA VAL A 121 13.01 -9.46 -0.86
C VAL A 121 13.18 -9.03 -2.32
N ALA A 122 12.19 -8.33 -2.84
CA ALA A 122 12.24 -7.69 -4.15
C ALA A 122 12.60 -6.20 -4.01
N PRO A 123 13.28 -5.60 -4.98
CA PRO A 123 13.63 -4.18 -4.93
C PRO A 123 12.35 -3.31 -4.85
N ILE A 124 12.24 -2.38 -3.98
CA ILE A 124 13.07 -1.82 -2.89
C ILE A 124 12.43 -2.21 -1.55
N ASN A 125 11.11 -2.47 -1.54
CA ASN A 125 10.27 -2.60 -0.33
C ASN A 125 9.13 -3.62 -0.50
N ASP A 126 9.27 -4.59 -1.38
CA ASP A 126 8.29 -5.65 -1.59
C ASP A 126 8.87 -7.01 -1.18
N VAL A 127 7.99 -7.94 -0.79
CA VAL A 127 8.31 -9.37 -0.72
C VAL A 127 7.61 -10.05 -1.88
N ALA A 128 8.34 -10.91 -2.59
CA ALA A 128 7.82 -11.57 -3.78
C ALA A 128 8.19 -13.06 -3.81
N VAL A 129 7.35 -13.85 -4.46
CA VAL A 129 7.62 -15.21 -4.91
C VAL A 129 7.85 -15.11 -6.41
N GLU A 130 9.03 -15.50 -6.88
CA GLU A 130 9.47 -15.25 -8.25
C GLU A 130 9.37 -13.75 -8.58
N ARG A 131 8.34 -13.35 -9.32
CA ARG A 131 8.09 -11.95 -9.70
C ARG A 131 6.81 -11.39 -9.11
N ARG A 132 5.97 -12.22 -8.46
CA ARG A 132 4.67 -11.84 -7.92
C ARG A 132 4.80 -11.38 -6.48
N ARG A 133 4.30 -10.20 -6.21
CA ARG A 133 4.30 -9.61 -4.86
C ARG A 133 3.36 -10.37 -3.93
N ILE A 134 3.85 -10.73 -2.73
CA ILE A 134 3.10 -11.48 -1.71
C ILE A 134 2.86 -10.69 -0.41
N ALA A 135 3.46 -9.51 -0.24
CA ALA A 135 3.25 -8.65 0.91
C ALA A 135 3.18 -7.18 0.49
N GLY A 136 2.28 -6.43 1.10
CA GLY A 136 2.23 -4.97 0.99
C GLY A 136 2.96 -4.30 2.13
N THR A 137 3.57 -3.13 1.89
CA THR A 137 4.26 -2.37 2.91
C THR A 137 3.97 -0.87 2.84
N GLY A 138 4.09 -0.20 3.99
CA GLY A 138 4.03 1.24 4.11
C GLY A 138 4.98 1.71 5.21
N ALA A 139 5.61 2.86 5.01
CA ALA A 139 6.50 3.46 6.01
C ALA A 139 6.23 4.95 6.14
N GLY A 140 6.57 5.50 7.29
CA GLY A 140 6.47 6.94 7.57
C GLY A 140 7.04 7.28 8.94
N GLU A 141 7.10 8.56 9.22
CA GLU A 141 7.40 9.09 10.54
C GLU A 141 6.12 9.63 11.16
N ILE A 142 5.88 9.29 12.42
CA ILE A 142 4.74 9.75 13.22
C ILE A 142 5.30 10.25 14.55
N GLY A 143 5.24 11.55 14.80
CA GLY A 143 5.91 12.16 15.95
C GLY A 143 7.41 11.86 15.91
N ASP A 144 7.95 11.36 17.01
CA ASP A 144 9.36 10.97 17.11
C ASP A 144 9.63 9.50 16.79
N CYS A 145 8.67 8.83 16.15
CA CYS A 145 8.79 7.43 15.77
C CYS A 145 8.87 7.23 14.26
N VAL A 146 9.65 6.23 13.87
CA VAL A 146 9.62 5.62 12.54
C VAL A 146 8.66 4.43 12.61
N VAL A 147 7.72 4.40 11.69
CA VAL A 147 6.69 3.37 11.58
C VAL A 147 6.87 2.61 10.29
N PHE A 148 6.91 1.28 10.38
CA PHE A 148 6.97 0.40 9.22
C PHE A 148 5.91 -0.69 9.38
N VAL A 149 4.96 -0.70 8.47
CA VAL A 149 3.80 -1.59 8.51
C VAL A 149 3.72 -2.43 7.25
N GLY A 150 3.14 -3.59 7.38
CA GLY A 150 2.85 -4.45 6.23
C GLY A 150 1.88 -5.56 6.58
N ASN A 151 1.64 -6.40 5.60
CA ASN A 151 0.73 -7.52 5.74
C ASN A 151 1.34 -8.82 5.23
N LEU A 152 0.87 -9.92 5.80
CA LEU A 152 0.99 -11.26 5.28
C LEU A 152 -0.34 -11.58 4.60
N MET A 153 -0.32 -11.82 3.29
CA MET A 153 -1.52 -12.03 2.50
C MET A 153 -1.90 -13.52 2.47
N ARG A 154 -2.92 -13.91 3.25
CA ARG A 154 -3.53 -15.25 3.13
C ARG A 154 -4.28 -15.38 1.81
N ARG A 155 -5.02 -14.33 1.46
CA ARG A 155 -5.75 -14.14 0.21
C ARG A 155 -5.80 -12.65 -0.10
N PHE A 156 -5.91 -12.29 -1.37
CA PHE A 156 -6.14 -10.91 -1.79
C PHE A 156 -7.26 -10.88 -2.83
N ASP A 157 -8.25 -10.03 -2.62
CA ASP A 157 -9.38 -9.85 -3.53
C ASP A 157 -9.04 -8.76 -4.56
N CYS A 158 -8.48 -9.17 -5.70
CA CYS A 158 -8.15 -8.28 -6.81
C CYS A 158 -9.39 -7.62 -7.41
N ALA A 159 -10.53 -8.31 -7.42
CA ALA A 159 -11.78 -7.76 -7.95
C ALA A 159 -12.31 -6.65 -7.04
N ALA A 160 -12.40 -6.89 -5.71
CA ALA A 160 -12.77 -5.86 -4.75
C ALA A 160 -11.84 -4.65 -4.81
N MET A 161 -10.50 -4.88 -4.87
CA MET A 161 -9.53 -3.81 -5.01
C MET A 161 -9.73 -3.00 -6.30
N ALA A 162 -10.03 -3.65 -7.43
CA ALA A 162 -10.29 -2.96 -8.69
C ALA A 162 -11.58 -2.13 -8.64
N GLN A 163 -12.60 -2.60 -7.92
CA GLN A 163 -13.86 -1.87 -7.76
C GLN A 163 -13.73 -0.62 -6.89
N VAL A 164 -12.92 -0.66 -5.83
CA VAL A 164 -12.73 0.51 -4.96
C VAL A 164 -11.86 1.59 -5.59
N LEU A 165 -11.07 1.28 -6.62
CA LEU A 165 -10.27 2.28 -7.31
C LEU A 165 -11.13 3.10 -8.27
N ARG A 166 -10.88 4.41 -8.28
CA ARG A 166 -11.40 5.28 -9.31
C ARG A 166 -10.75 4.92 -10.65
N ALA A 167 -11.54 4.49 -11.60
CA ALA A 167 -11.11 4.19 -12.96
C ALA A 167 -11.79 5.17 -13.93
N PRO A 168 -11.12 5.63 -15.00
CA PRO A 168 -11.73 6.50 -16.00
C PRO A 168 -12.86 5.80 -16.73
N ASP A 169 -12.76 4.48 -16.91
CA ASP A 169 -13.77 3.65 -17.55
C ASP A 169 -13.63 2.16 -17.12
N PRO A 170 -14.60 1.31 -17.55
CA PRO A 170 -14.57 -0.13 -17.24
C PRO A 170 -13.38 -0.89 -17.86
N GLU A 171 -12.82 -0.44 -18.97
CA GLU A 171 -11.66 -1.08 -19.60
C GLU A 171 -10.40 -0.91 -18.75
N PHE A 172 -10.15 0.30 -18.27
CA PHE A 172 -9.05 0.58 -17.34
C PHE A 172 -9.19 -0.26 -16.07
N ARG A 173 -10.40 -0.39 -15.51
CA ARG A 173 -10.70 -1.20 -14.34
C ARG A 173 -10.37 -2.67 -14.57
N ARG A 174 -10.79 -3.25 -15.71
CA ARG A 174 -10.47 -4.64 -16.08
C ARG A 174 -8.97 -4.84 -16.24
N SER A 175 -8.29 -3.94 -16.95
CA SER A 175 -6.84 -4.00 -17.13
C SER A 175 -6.11 -3.97 -15.79
N TYR A 176 -6.53 -3.10 -14.88
CA TYR A 176 -5.92 -3.02 -13.54
C TYR A 176 -6.13 -4.31 -12.75
N GLN A 177 -7.34 -4.90 -12.78
CA GLN A 177 -7.61 -6.19 -12.14
C GLN A 177 -6.72 -7.30 -12.72
N GLN A 178 -6.63 -7.42 -14.04
CA GLN A 178 -5.77 -8.41 -14.70
C GLN A 178 -4.30 -8.24 -14.34
N TYR A 179 -3.81 -6.99 -14.26
CA TYR A 179 -2.44 -6.73 -13.80
C TYR A 179 -2.23 -7.19 -12.36
N MET A 180 -3.18 -6.93 -11.45
CA MET A 180 -3.08 -7.42 -10.08
C MET A 180 -3.08 -8.95 -10.01
N GLU A 181 -3.99 -9.61 -10.72
CA GLU A 181 -4.09 -11.08 -10.75
C GLU A 181 -2.80 -11.74 -11.28
N ARG A 182 -2.10 -11.08 -12.21
CA ARG A 182 -0.83 -11.56 -12.77
C ARG A 182 0.37 -11.27 -11.86
N GLU A 183 0.39 -10.10 -11.22
CA GLU A 183 1.59 -9.56 -10.53
C GLU A 183 1.53 -9.72 -9.01
N LEU A 184 0.38 -10.17 -8.46
CA LEU A 184 0.24 -10.47 -7.03
C LEU A 184 0.06 -11.97 -6.81
N THR A 185 0.43 -12.41 -5.63
CA THR A 185 0.16 -13.77 -5.15
C THR A 185 -0.20 -13.74 -3.65
N SER A 186 -0.56 -14.86 -3.09
CA SER A 186 -0.98 -15.00 -1.70
C SER A 186 -0.67 -16.41 -1.19
N LEU A 187 -0.73 -16.64 0.13
CA LEU A 187 -0.56 -17.97 0.70
C LEU A 187 -1.52 -18.99 0.08
N ARG A 188 -2.77 -18.59 -0.15
CA ARG A 188 -3.75 -19.48 -0.81
C ARG A 188 -3.29 -19.93 -2.20
N HIS A 189 -2.71 -19.02 -2.97
CA HIS A 189 -2.23 -19.33 -4.32
C HIS A 189 -0.98 -20.23 -4.29
N GLU A 190 -0.05 -19.98 -3.36
CA GLU A 190 1.22 -20.70 -3.27
C GLU A 190 1.08 -22.08 -2.62
N LEU A 191 0.20 -22.24 -1.62
CA LEU A 191 0.02 -23.47 -0.85
C LEU A 191 -1.19 -24.28 -1.27
N GLY A 192 -2.15 -23.68 -1.99
CA GLY A 192 -3.47 -24.25 -2.26
C GLY A 192 -4.45 -24.04 -1.12
N ASP A 193 -5.74 -24.24 -1.44
CA ASP A 193 -6.85 -23.95 -0.51
C ASP A 193 -6.78 -24.76 0.77
N GLN A 194 -6.47 -26.04 0.66
CA GLN A 194 -6.52 -26.99 1.78
C GLN A 194 -5.42 -26.68 2.81
N GLN A 195 -4.18 -26.51 2.36
CA GLN A 195 -3.05 -26.21 3.23
C GLN A 195 -3.18 -24.81 3.85
N GLN A 196 -3.61 -23.81 3.07
CA GLN A 196 -3.83 -22.46 3.59
C GLN A 196 -4.96 -22.40 4.62
N ALA A 197 -6.04 -23.17 4.43
CA ALA A 197 -7.15 -23.23 5.38
C ALA A 197 -6.78 -23.90 6.72
N ALA A 198 -5.80 -24.81 6.71
CA ALA A 198 -5.28 -25.44 7.92
C ALA A 198 -4.44 -24.51 8.80
N LEU A 199 -3.92 -23.40 8.25
CA LEU A 199 -3.13 -22.44 9.02
C LEU A 199 -4.05 -21.54 9.85
N SER A 200 -3.95 -21.61 11.16
CA SER A 200 -4.64 -20.72 12.07
C SER A 200 -3.99 -19.32 12.11
N ASP A 201 -4.76 -18.29 12.50
CA ASP A 201 -4.22 -16.95 12.72
C ASP A 201 -3.15 -16.98 13.83
N ASP A 202 -3.35 -17.82 14.85
CA ASP A 202 -2.43 -17.97 15.99
C ASP A 202 -1.06 -18.51 15.59
N GLU A 203 -1.01 -19.50 14.71
CA GLU A 203 0.24 -20.04 14.18
C GLU A 203 0.98 -18.97 13.39
N LEU A 204 0.27 -18.24 12.51
CA LEU A 204 0.87 -17.18 11.70
C LEU A 204 1.39 -16.02 12.56
N TYR A 205 0.66 -15.60 13.61
CA TYR A 205 1.15 -14.61 14.57
C TYR A 205 2.36 -15.14 15.36
N GLY A 206 2.37 -16.43 15.71
CA GLY A 206 3.51 -17.07 16.37
C GLY A 206 4.77 -17.03 15.50
N LEU A 207 4.64 -17.39 14.23
CA LEU A 207 5.73 -17.32 13.25
C LEU A 207 6.21 -15.87 13.05
N LEU A 208 5.31 -14.91 12.89
CA LEU A 208 5.67 -13.50 12.78
C LEU A 208 6.45 -13.02 14.02
N ALA A 209 5.96 -13.33 15.23
CA ALA A 209 6.64 -12.95 16.45
C ALA A 209 8.02 -13.59 16.56
N HIS A 210 8.16 -14.87 16.21
CA HIS A 210 9.44 -15.59 16.21
C HIS A 210 10.44 -14.94 15.25
N GLU A 211 10.04 -14.72 14.02
CA GLU A 211 10.92 -14.15 12.99
C GLU A 211 11.29 -12.70 13.30
N PHE A 212 10.36 -11.88 13.78
CA PHE A 212 10.66 -10.50 14.18
C PHE A 212 11.57 -10.45 15.43
N ALA A 213 11.53 -11.43 16.32
CA ALA A 213 12.44 -11.51 17.47
C ALA A 213 13.91 -11.65 17.03
N SER A 214 14.19 -12.28 15.89
CA SER A 214 15.54 -12.40 15.34
C SER A 214 16.18 -11.05 14.99
N VAL A 215 15.36 -10.05 14.67
CA VAL A 215 15.80 -8.69 14.31
C VAL A 215 15.63 -7.70 15.46
N MET A 216 14.52 -7.79 16.18
CA MET A 216 14.14 -6.81 17.21
C MET A 216 14.63 -7.20 18.63
N GLY A 217 15.23 -8.39 18.76
CA GLY A 217 15.60 -8.97 20.06
C GLY A 217 14.37 -9.52 20.80
N SER A 218 14.51 -9.76 22.09
CA SER A 218 13.44 -10.32 22.91
C SER A 218 12.16 -9.51 22.82
N LEU A 219 11.07 -10.16 22.41
CA LEU A 219 9.72 -9.60 22.34
C LEU A 219 8.95 -10.01 23.61
N VAL A 220 8.63 -9.02 24.45
CA VAL A 220 7.89 -9.22 25.69
C VAL A 220 6.41 -8.98 25.44
N PRO A 221 5.53 -9.96 25.68
CA PRO A 221 4.08 -9.78 25.54
C PRO A 221 3.58 -8.59 26.35
N HIS A 222 2.76 -7.78 25.70
CA HIS A 222 2.16 -6.59 26.31
C HIS A 222 0.73 -6.41 25.85
N HIS A 223 -0.08 -5.74 26.68
CA HIS A 223 -1.49 -5.48 26.35
C HIS A 223 -1.71 -4.00 26.04
N LEU A 224 -2.84 -3.69 25.43
CA LEU A 224 -3.32 -2.31 25.32
C LEU A 224 -3.68 -1.82 26.73
N ASP A 225 -2.79 -1.07 27.37
CA ASP A 225 -3.05 -0.42 28.64
C ASP A 225 -4.00 0.79 28.49
N ASP A 226 -4.47 1.33 29.60
CA ASP A 226 -5.43 2.45 29.60
C ASP A 226 -4.86 3.71 28.95
N GLU A 227 -3.55 3.95 29.03
CA GLU A 227 -2.95 5.11 28.39
C GLU A 227 -2.96 4.96 26.87
N LEU A 228 -2.62 3.77 26.36
CA LEU A 228 -2.66 3.47 24.95
C LEU A 228 -4.10 3.47 24.41
N ARG A 229 -5.07 2.94 25.16
CA ARG A 229 -6.50 3.01 24.80
C ARG A 229 -6.98 4.46 24.70
N ARG A 230 -6.68 5.29 25.71
CA ARG A 230 -6.99 6.73 25.65
C ARG A 230 -6.29 7.44 24.47
N ALA A 231 -5.08 7.04 24.13
CA ALA A 231 -4.38 7.57 22.97
C ALA A 231 -5.06 7.15 21.66
N MET A 232 -5.50 5.88 21.54
CA MET A 232 -6.30 5.42 20.39
C MET A 232 -7.58 6.23 20.22
N GLU A 233 -8.29 6.52 21.30
CA GLU A 233 -9.49 7.39 21.24
C GLU A 233 -9.15 8.81 20.78
N ARG A 234 -8.08 9.44 21.32
CA ARG A 234 -7.65 10.79 20.90
C ARG A 234 -7.27 10.83 19.42
N VAL A 235 -6.46 9.88 18.98
CA VAL A 235 -6.04 9.74 17.58
C VAL A 235 -7.25 9.44 16.69
N GLY A 236 -8.16 8.56 17.16
CA GLY A 236 -9.39 8.21 16.48
C GLY A 236 -10.31 9.38 16.23
N ARG A 237 -10.53 10.27 17.23
CA ARG A 237 -11.33 11.49 17.02
C ARG A 237 -10.85 12.35 15.85
N ARG A 238 -9.55 12.41 15.61
CA ARG A 238 -8.97 13.11 14.47
C ARG A 238 -9.03 12.29 13.19
N MET A 239 -8.48 11.08 13.22
CA MET A 239 -8.22 10.29 12.01
C MET A 239 -9.46 9.63 11.42
N LEU A 240 -10.51 9.41 12.21
CA LEU A 240 -11.80 8.92 11.72
C LEU A 240 -12.73 10.06 11.26
N SER A 241 -12.32 11.32 11.41
CA SER A 241 -13.12 12.45 10.97
C SER A 241 -13.08 12.62 9.45
N PRO A 242 -14.21 13.04 8.83
CA PRO A 242 -14.22 13.39 7.40
C PRO A 242 -13.19 14.46 7.03
N ALA A 243 -12.95 15.43 7.94
CA ALA A 243 -11.98 16.51 7.73
C ALA A 243 -10.55 15.99 7.55
N TRP A 244 -10.16 14.93 8.26
CA TRP A 244 -8.87 14.27 8.07
C TRP A 244 -8.86 13.38 6.82
N THR A 245 -9.85 12.50 6.70
CA THR A 245 -9.89 11.49 5.64
C THR A 245 -9.96 12.14 4.25
N TYR A 246 -10.80 13.16 4.09
CA TYR A 246 -11.06 13.81 2.79
C TYR A 246 -10.36 15.18 2.65
N GLN A 247 -9.36 15.45 3.48
CA GLN A 247 -8.57 16.67 3.36
C GLN A 247 -8.03 16.80 1.93
N THR A 248 -8.45 17.85 1.23
CA THR A 248 -8.05 18.10 -0.16
C THR A 248 -6.66 18.73 -0.18
N ARG A 249 -5.80 18.21 -1.04
CA ARG A 249 -4.52 18.76 -1.45
C ARG A 249 -4.62 19.11 -2.93
N ARG A 250 -3.59 19.61 -3.57
CA ARG A 250 -3.66 20.03 -4.99
C ARG A 250 -4.04 18.88 -5.92
N ALA A 251 -5.01 19.14 -6.82
CA ALA A 251 -5.37 18.21 -7.88
C ALA A 251 -4.14 17.84 -8.73
N ARG A 252 -4.00 16.56 -9.07
CA ARG A 252 -2.93 16.07 -9.93
C ARG A 252 -3.50 15.75 -11.30
N LEU A 253 -2.87 16.28 -12.34
CA LEU A 253 -3.17 15.96 -13.74
C LEU A 253 -2.77 14.51 -14.09
N HIS A 254 -1.82 13.96 -13.34
CA HIS A 254 -1.25 12.64 -13.54
C HIS A 254 -1.59 11.73 -12.36
N ARG A 255 -2.38 10.73 -12.63
CA ARG A 255 -2.68 9.65 -11.69
C ARG A 255 -1.73 8.48 -11.93
N LYS A 256 -1.22 7.92 -10.86
CA LYS A 256 -0.28 6.80 -10.89
C LYS A 256 -0.75 5.76 -9.87
N VAL A 257 -1.16 4.60 -10.35
CA VAL A 257 -1.64 3.48 -9.52
C VAL A 257 -0.55 2.42 -9.44
N LYS A 258 -0.07 2.14 -8.24
CA LYS A 258 0.94 1.12 -8.01
C LYS A 258 0.29 -0.27 -8.03
N VAL A 259 0.80 -1.18 -8.85
CA VAL A 259 0.47 -2.61 -8.83
C VAL A 259 1.44 -3.35 -7.91
N ARG A 260 2.75 -3.21 -8.15
CA ARG A 260 3.85 -3.69 -7.32
C ARG A 260 5.05 -2.74 -7.41
N ALA A 261 6.15 -3.05 -6.75
CA ALA A 261 7.38 -2.27 -6.87
C ALA A 261 7.80 -2.15 -8.35
N GLY A 262 8.08 -0.93 -8.76
CA GLY A 262 8.46 -0.59 -10.14
C GLY A 262 7.31 -0.54 -11.15
N LEU A 263 6.23 -1.33 -10.97
CA LEU A 263 5.13 -1.44 -11.94
C LEU A 263 3.96 -0.52 -11.57
N TYR A 264 3.59 0.35 -12.52
CA TYR A 264 2.52 1.33 -12.35
C TYR A 264 1.64 1.42 -13.59
N LEU A 265 0.33 1.62 -13.36
CA LEU A 265 -0.60 2.11 -14.36
C LEU A 265 -0.77 3.61 -14.21
N HIS A 266 -0.74 4.31 -15.32
CA HIS A 266 -0.82 5.76 -15.37
C HIS A 266 -2.04 6.20 -16.15
N HIS A 267 -2.69 7.25 -15.66
CA HIS A 267 -3.73 7.99 -16.34
C HIS A 267 -3.39 9.47 -16.26
N TRP A 268 -3.24 10.09 -17.43
CA TRP A 268 -2.94 11.50 -17.60
C TRP A 268 -4.09 12.15 -18.35
N LEU A 269 -4.59 13.25 -17.85
CA LEU A 269 -5.61 14.05 -18.53
C LEU A 269 -5.18 15.51 -18.48
N GLN A 270 -5.14 16.15 -19.64
CA GLN A 270 -4.75 17.54 -19.76
C GLN A 270 -5.54 18.25 -20.84
N GLU A 271 -5.99 19.46 -20.55
CA GLU A 271 -6.55 20.35 -21.56
C GLU A 271 -5.44 20.88 -22.48
N SER A 272 -5.71 20.90 -23.78
CA SER A 272 -4.89 21.57 -24.78
C SER A 272 -5.74 22.58 -25.55
N PRO A 273 -5.12 23.53 -26.31
CA PRO A 273 -5.88 24.48 -27.14
C PRO A 273 -6.80 23.82 -28.16
N GLN A 274 -6.62 22.55 -28.49
CA GLN A 274 -7.37 21.78 -29.48
C GLN A 274 -8.31 20.74 -28.84
N GLY A 275 -8.44 20.73 -27.51
CA GLY A 275 -9.27 19.81 -26.75
C GLY A 275 -8.46 18.93 -25.80
N PRO A 276 -9.13 18.10 -25.00
CA PRO A 276 -8.48 17.28 -24.00
C PRO A 276 -7.59 16.20 -24.62
N VAL A 277 -6.40 16.04 -24.03
CA VAL A 277 -5.46 14.95 -24.32
C VAL A 277 -5.50 13.98 -23.16
N GLU A 278 -5.78 12.72 -23.44
CA GLU A 278 -5.74 11.63 -22.49
C GLU A 278 -4.59 10.68 -22.84
N ALA A 279 -3.74 10.37 -21.86
CA ALA A 279 -2.74 9.33 -21.99
C ALA A 279 -2.95 8.24 -20.92
N ARG A 280 -2.92 7.00 -21.36
CA ARG A 280 -2.90 5.81 -20.50
C ARG A 280 -1.65 5.02 -20.84
N PHE A 281 -0.86 4.71 -19.83
CA PHE A 281 0.36 3.96 -20.06
C PHE A 281 0.74 3.13 -18.84
N THR A 282 1.45 2.05 -19.10
CA THR A 282 2.04 1.19 -18.08
C THR A 282 3.54 1.47 -18.01
N SER A 283 4.11 1.48 -16.81
CA SER A 283 5.56 1.61 -16.66
C SER A 283 6.13 0.57 -15.71
N LEU A 284 7.36 0.12 -16.00
CA LEU A 284 8.17 -0.71 -15.13
C LEU A 284 9.54 -0.05 -14.95
N ASP A 285 9.91 0.15 -13.69
CA ASP A 285 11.20 0.76 -13.29
C ASP A 285 11.50 2.09 -14.02
N GLY A 286 10.46 2.91 -14.20
CA GLY A 286 10.56 4.21 -14.87
C GLY A 286 10.57 4.17 -16.39
N LYS A 287 10.46 3.00 -17.02
CA LYS A 287 10.34 2.84 -18.46
C LYS A 287 8.89 2.55 -18.87
N VAL A 288 8.46 3.14 -19.95
CA VAL A 288 7.12 2.93 -20.53
C VAL A 288 7.07 1.57 -21.20
N LEU A 289 6.12 0.71 -20.81
CA LEU A 289 5.89 -0.60 -21.42
C LEU A 289 4.85 -0.53 -22.53
N GLU A 290 3.76 0.17 -22.26
CA GLU A 290 2.62 0.32 -23.14
C GLU A 290 2.11 1.75 -23.02
N VAL A 291 1.63 2.32 -24.11
CA VAL A 291 1.03 3.67 -24.12
C VAL A 291 -0.11 3.75 -25.12
N SER A 292 -1.20 4.36 -24.71
CA SER A 292 -2.36 4.71 -25.54
C SER A 292 -2.66 6.18 -25.33
N LEU A 293 -2.82 6.92 -26.43
CA LEU A 293 -3.10 8.34 -26.43
C LEU A 293 -4.43 8.59 -27.15
N ARG A 294 -5.23 9.51 -26.61
CA ARG A 294 -6.50 9.97 -27.21
C ARG A 294 -6.53 11.49 -27.24
N GLY A 295 -7.15 12.04 -28.26
CA GLY A 295 -7.27 13.49 -28.44
C GLY A 295 -6.30 14.06 -29.49
N PRO A 296 -6.06 15.37 -29.52
CA PRO A 296 -5.24 16.04 -30.51
C PRO A 296 -3.73 15.83 -30.29
N VAL A 297 -3.27 14.58 -30.47
CA VAL A 297 -1.89 14.14 -30.20
C VAL A 297 -0.90 14.45 -31.32
N ALA A 298 -1.33 15.04 -32.43
CA ALA A 298 -0.47 15.36 -33.58
C ALA A 298 0.70 16.32 -33.26
N LYS A 299 0.67 17.00 -32.12
CA LYS A 299 1.74 17.88 -31.63
C LYS A 299 2.73 17.20 -30.70
N LEU A 300 2.60 15.91 -30.44
CA LEU A 300 3.64 15.20 -29.71
C LEU A 300 4.94 15.21 -30.54
N PRO A 301 6.09 15.41 -29.88
CA PRO A 301 7.39 15.48 -30.60
C PRO A 301 7.82 14.14 -31.23
N ARG A 302 7.14 13.04 -30.89
CA ARG A 302 7.41 11.68 -31.38
C ARG A 302 6.10 10.92 -31.62
N GLU A 303 6.15 9.89 -32.45
CA GLU A 303 5.05 8.95 -32.54
C GLU A 303 4.84 8.19 -31.23
N THR A 304 3.61 7.76 -30.96
CA THR A 304 3.24 7.09 -29.71
C THR A 304 4.11 5.87 -29.43
N SER A 305 4.44 5.10 -30.48
CA SER A 305 5.28 3.89 -30.37
C SER A 305 6.71 4.18 -29.92
N GLU A 306 7.25 5.36 -30.22
CA GLU A 306 8.63 5.73 -29.86
C GLU A 306 8.82 6.00 -28.36
N TYR A 307 7.74 6.16 -27.60
CA TYR A 307 7.80 6.28 -26.15
C TYR A 307 7.92 4.93 -25.44
N ILE A 308 7.60 3.81 -26.11
CA ILE A 308 7.73 2.46 -25.55
C ILE A 308 9.21 2.14 -25.35
N GLY A 309 9.56 1.69 -24.15
CA GLY A 309 10.95 1.47 -23.71
C GLY A 309 11.67 2.74 -23.25
N GLY A 310 11.12 3.92 -23.54
CA GLY A 310 11.64 5.22 -23.11
C GLY A 310 11.27 5.57 -21.66
N SER A 311 11.78 6.71 -21.19
CA SER A 311 11.55 7.19 -19.82
C SER A 311 10.11 7.71 -19.65
N VAL A 312 9.48 7.37 -18.53
CA VAL A 312 8.22 7.99 -18.09
C VAL A 312 8.36 9.52 -18.00
N THR A 313 9.53 9.99 -17.58
CA THR A 313 9.78 11.44 -17.47
C THR A 313 9.70 12.14 -18.83
N ASP A 314 10.21 11.53 -19.89
CA ASP A 314 10.19 12.11 -21.23
C ASP A 314 8.76 12.14 -21.78
N LEU A 315 7.99 11.06 -21.62
CA LEU A 315 6.59 11.04 -21.99
C LEU A 315 5.78 12.09 -21.24
N THR A 316 5.95 12.19 -19.92
CA THR A 316 5.19 13.15 -19.12
C THR A 316 5.59 14.60 -19.39
N LYS A 317 6.85 14.88 -19.72
CA LYS A 317 7.27 16.20 -20.22
C LYS A 317 6.62 16.56 -21.55
N ALA A 318 6.59 15.61 -22.50
CA ALA A 318 5.95 15.82 -23.78
C ALA A 318 4.44 16.10 -23.64
N LEU A 319 3.75 15.33 -22.79
CA LEU A 319 2.33 15.56 -22.47
C LEU A 319 2.12 16.92 -21.78
N SER A 320 2.96 17.30 -20.83
CA SER A 320 2.88 18.60 -20.13
C SER A 320 3.08 19.79 -21.09
N ALA A 321 3.92 19.64 -22.10
CA ALA A 321 4.19 20.71 -23.09
C ALA A 321 2.97 20.98 -24.00
N MET A 322 1.95 20.14 -23.99
CA MET A 322 0.69 20.34 -24.71
C MET A 322 -0.29 21.25 -23.95
N ALA A 323 0.02 21.66 -22.73
CA ALA A 323 -0.81 22.60 -21.97
C ALA A 323 -0.98 23.92 -22.74
N PRO A 324 -2.15 24.59 -22.62
CA PRO A 324 -2.28 25.96 -23.10
C PRO A 324 -1.25 26.84 -22.38
N SER A 325 -0.61 27.77 -23.12
CA SER A 325 0.21 28.80 -22.52
C SER A 325 -0.60 29.54 -21.46
N ARG A 326 -0.06 29.64 -20.26
CA ARG A 326 -0.63 30.53 -19.24
C ARG A 326 -0.22 31.96 -19.62
N ASP A 327 -1.10 32.63 -20.34
CA ASP A 327 -1.04 34.09 -20.46
C ASP A 327 -1.49 34.74 -19.15
#